data_7d35f66f65af17376f4e11cd49038267
#
_entry.id   7d35f66f65af17376f4e11cd49038267
#
_cell.length_a   1.000
_cell.length_b   1.000
_cell.length_c   1.000
_cell.angle_alpha   90.00
_cell.angle_beta   90.00
_cell.angle_gamma   90.00
#
_symmetry.space_group_name_H-M   'P 1'
#
loop_
_entity.id
_entity.type
_entity.pdbx_description
1 polymer ?
#
loop_
_entity_poly.entity_id
_entity_poly.type
_entity_poly.pdbx_seq_one_letter_code
_entity_poly.pdbx_strand_id
1 'polypeptide(L)'
;AIVTLWMSLAPRPSFGNLLLAIAIGLAVPLLTERFWPHRARLARPALILPLLVRVLADIVVSSWQVARIVVAPLDGLRPGFVTVPLAVHDPYVATLLGSIVSLTPGTVAVDIDEERHLLLVHALHIDDEAELIATIKTRYEAPLKEIFGC
;
A
#
# COMPACT_ATOMS: atom_id res chain seq x y z
N ALA A 1 15.24 -12.26 0.44
CA ALA A 1 14.52 -11.55 -0.62
C ALA A 1 15.47 -11.01 -1.69
N ILE A 2 16.47 -10.11 -1.37
CA ILE A 2 17.35 -9.47 -2.38
C ILE A 2 18.19 -10.51 -3.15
N VAL A 3 18.78 -11.48 -2.44
CA VAL A 3 19.60 -12.55 -3.05
C VAL A 3 18.76 -13.40 -4.02
N THR A 4 17.56 -13.80 -3.62
CA THR A 4 16.66 -14.60 -4.47
C THR A 4 16.20 -13.80 -5.69
N LEU A 5 15.88 -12.53 -5.51
CA LEU A 5 15.51 -11.63 -6.62
C LEU A 5 16.67 -11.48 -7.61
N TRP A 6 17.89 -11.21 -7.12
CA TRP A 6 19.09 -11.10 -7.96
C TRP A 6 19.33 -12.36 -8.78
N MET A 7 19.28 -13.53 -8.11
CA MET A 7 19.53 -14.81 -8.77
C MET A 7 18.47 -15.17 -9.81
N SER A 8 17.20 -14.74 -9.61
CA SER A 8 16.13 -14.95 -10.60
C SER A 8 16.25 -14.07 -11.83
N LEU A 9 16.87 -12.88 -11.68
CA LEU A 9 17.11 -11.94 -12.77
C LEU A 9 18.44 -12.20 -13.50
N ALA A 10 19.35 -12.97 -12.92
CA ALA A 10 20.62 -13.28 -13.53
C ALA A 10 20.47 -14.24 -14.73
N PRO A 11 20.93 -13.87 -15.92
CA PRO A 11 20.73 -14.67 -17.14
C PRO A 11 21.50 -16.03 -17.09
N ARG A 12 22.53 -16.12 -16.25
CA ARG A 12 23.28 -17.36 -15.99
C ARG A 12 23.63 -17.45 -14.50
N PRO A 13 23.11 -18.41 -13.76
CA PRO A 13 23.53 -18.64 -12.38
C PRO A 13 25.02 -19.06 -12.38
N SER A 14 25.86 -18.27 -11.71
CA SER A 14 27.27 -18.55 -11.52
C SER A 14 27.66 -18.31 -10.06
N PHE A 15 28.77 -18.92 -9.62
CA PHE A 15 29.29 -18.71 -8.27
C PHE A 15 29.62 -17.21 -8.03
N GLY A 16 30.13 -16.50 -9.04
CA GLY A 16 30.38 -15.06 -8.95
C GLY A 16 29.10 -14.25 -8.75
N ASN A 17 28.02 -14.57 -9.48
CA ASN A 17 26.72 -13.92 -9.31
C ASN A 17 26.13 -14.20 -7.92
N LEU A 18 26.33 -15.39 -7.36
CA LEU A 18 25.89 -15.71 -6.01
C LEU A 18 26.63 -14.88 -4.95
N LEU A 19 27.96 -14.78 -5.07
CA LEU A 19 28.77 -13.95 -4.18
C LEU A 19 28.35 -12.49 -4.24
N LEU A 20 28.13 -11.96 -5.45
CA LEU A 20 27.65 -10.60 -5.65
C LEU A 20 26.25 -10.39 -5.05
N ALA A 21 25.34 -11.35 -5.26
CA ALA A 21 24.02 -11.34 -4.67
C ALA A 21 24.05 -11.27 -3.15
N ILE A 22 24.93 -12.06 -2.52
CA ILE A 22 25.12 -12.07 -1.07
C ILE A 22 25.71 -10.73 -0.61
N ALA A 23 26.73 -10.24 -1.29
CA ALA A 23 27.37 -8.96 -0.97
C ALA A 23 26.35 -7.80 -1.01
N ILE A 24 25.56 -7.69 -2.07
CA ILE A 24 24.49 -6.68 -2.21
C ILE A 24 23.38 -6.92 -1.17
N GLY A 25 22.98 -8.19 -0.98
CA GLY A 25 21.94 -8.57 -0.03
C GLY A 25 22.27 -8.26 1.42
N LEU A 26 23.56 -8.16 1.77
CA LEU A 26 24.05 -7.72 3.09
C LEU A 26 24.31 -6.21 3.11
N ALA A 27 24.95 -5.66 2.08
CA ALA A 27 25.33 -4.26 2.05
C ALA A 27 24.11 -3.33 2.03
N VAL A 28 23.10 -3.62 1.21
CA VAL A 28 21.92 -2.76 1.08
C VAL A 28 21.16 -2.62 2.41
N PRO A 29 20.77 -3.69 3.13
CA PRO A 29 20.09 -3.54 4.42
C PRO A 29 20.94 -2.81 5.48
N LEU A 30 22.24 -3.08 5.53
CA LEU A 30 23.14 -2.43 6.49
C LEU A 30 23.27 -0.92 6.22
N LEU A 31 23.38 -0.53 4.96
CA LEU A 31 23.49 0.89 4.57
C LEU A 31 22.16 1.63 4.71
N THR A 32 21.03 0.94 4.51
CA THR A 32 19.69 1.53 4.56
C THR A 32 19.05 1.45 5.95
N GLU A 33 19.61 0.68 6.88
CA GLU A 33 19.06 0.53 8.24
C GLU A 33 18.81 1.87 8.94
N ARG A 34 19.68 2.86 8.69
CA ARG A 34 19.56 4.21 9.24
C ARG A 34 18.30 4.95 8.78
N PHE A 35 17.75 4.60 7.63
CA PHE A 35 16.53 5.21 7.07
C PHE A 35 15.25 4.53 7.54
N TRP A 36 15.37 3.45 8.35
CA TRP A 36 14.24 2.70 8.90
C TRP A 36 14.26 2.74 10.44
N PRO A 37 14.04 3.93 11.04
CA PRO A 37 14.19 4.10 12.48
C PRO A 37 13.17 3.29 13.31
N HIS A 38 12.04 2.95 12.74
CA HIS A 38 10.98 2.22 13.42
C HIS A 38 10.67 0.91 12.69
N ARG A 39 10.91 -0.20 13.37
CA ARG A 39 10.43 -1.53 12.94
C ARG A 39 9.02 -1.72 13.48
N ALA A 40 8.02 -1.56 12.64
CA ALA A 40 6.65 -1.90 13.00
C ALA A 40 6.61 -3.37 13.48
N ARG A 41 6.09 -3.61 14.68
CA ARG A 41 5.98 -4.96 15.26
C ARG A 41 4.73 -5.61 14.74
N LEU A 42 4.84 -6.81 14.21
CA LEU A 42 3.68 -7.63 13.83
C LEU A 42 3.07 -8.24 15.09
N ALA A 43 1.90 -7.75 15.49
CA ALA A 43 1.16 -8.28 16.63
C ALA A 43 0.32 -9.50 16.23
N ARG A 44 -0.34 -9.44 15.06
CA ARG A 44 -1.22 -10.52 14.56
C ARG A 44 -0.94 -10.85 13.10
N PRO A 45 0.14 -11.58 12.77
CA PRO A 45 0.52 -11.89 11.39
C PRO A 45 -0.51 -12.75 10.65
N ALA A 46 -1.33 -13.52 11.35
CA ALA A 46 -2.40 -14.33 10.75
C ALA A 46 -3.45 -13.49 9.99
N LEU A 47 -3.60 -12.20 10.33
CA LEU A 47 -4.54 -11.29 9.66
C LEU A 47 -3.99 -10.72 8.34
N ILE A 48 -2.72 -10.92 8.04
CA ILE A 48 -2.13 -10.46 6.77
C ILE A 48 -2.79 -11.14 5.58
N LEU A 49 -2.98 -12.46 5.64
CA LEU A 49 -3.58 -13.21 4.54
C LEU A 49 -5.03 -12.81 4.25
N PRO A 50 -5.94 -12.70 5.24
CA PRO A 50 -7.28 -12.17 5.01
C PRO A 50 -7.30 -10.75 4.43
N LEU A 51 -6.42 -9.86 4.91
CA LEU A 51 -6.30 -8.51 4.37
C LEU A 51 -5.82 -8.54 2.92
N LEU A 52 -4.80 -9.34 2.60
CA LEU A 52 -4.29 -9.49 1.23
C LEU A 52 -5.39 -9.99 0.27
N VAL A 53 -6.13 -11.03 0.66
CA VAL A 53 -7.24 -11.56 -0.16
C VAL A 53 -8.30 -10.48 -0.38
N ARG A 54 -8.63 -9.70 0.65
CA ARG A 54 -9.58 -8.59 0.53
C ARG A 54 -9.08 -7.53 -0.44
N VAL A 55 -7.83 -7.08 -0.30
CA VAL A 55 -7.23 -6.08 -1.21
C VAL A 55 -7.24 -6.58 -2.65
N LEU A 56 -6.86 -7.84 -2.89
CA LEU A 56 -6.89 -8.43 -4.23
C LEU A 56 -8.32 -8.49 -4.82
N ALA A 57 -9.31 -8.84 -4.01
CA ALA A 57 -10.71 -8.83 -4.44
C ALA A 57 -11.17 -7.40 -4.78
N ASP A 58 -10.81 -6.41 -3.94
CA ASP A 58 -11.14 -5.01 -4.18
C ASP A 58 -10.47 -4.47 -5.45
N ILE A 59 -9.21 -4.84 -5.73
CA ILE A 59 -8.53 -4.51 -6.99
C ILE A 59 -9.32 -5.02 -8.20
N VAL A 60 -9.78 -6.27 -8.17
CA VAL A 60 -10.55 -6.85 -9.29
C VAL A 60 -11.87 -6.12 -9.48
N VAL A 61 -12.62 -5.88 -8.40
CA VAL A 61 -13.91 -5.18 -8.45
C VAL A 61 -13.73 -3.74 -8.95
N SER A 62 -12.78 -3.00 -8.37
CA SER A 62 -12.51 -1.61 -8.76
C SER A 62 -11.96 -1.50 -10.18
N SER A 63 -11.13 -2.45 -10.62
CA SER A 63 -10.68 -2.50 -12.03
C SER A 63 -11.85 -2.60 -12.99
N TRP A 64 -12.85 -3.43 -12.66
CA TRP A 64 -14.07 -3.56 -13.47
C TRP A 64 -14.90 -2.27 -13.47
N GLN A 65 -15.03 -1.62 -12.31
CA GLN A 65 -15.73 -0.34 -12.19
C GLN A 65 -15.04 0.75 -13.03
N VAL A 66 -13.72 0.89 -12.90
CA VAL A 66 -12.94 1.87 -13.68
C VAL A 66 -13.00 1.57 -15.17
N ALA A 67 -12.92 0.29 -15.58
CA ALA A 67 -13.07 -0.10 -16.99
C ALA A 67 -14.44 0.33 -17.56
N ARG A 68 -15.53 0.18 -16.79
CA ARG A 68 -16.84 0.67 -17.18
C ARG A 68 -16.89 2.19 -17.32
N ILE A 69 -16.27 2.91 -16.39
CA ILE A 69 -16.20 4.37 -16.42
C ILE A 69 -15.45 4.85 -17.67
N VAL A 70 -14.32 4.22 -18.01
CA VAL A 70 -13.50 4.61 -19.17
C VAL A 70 -14.21 4.39 -20.50
N VAL A 71 -15.09 3.39 -20.58
CA VAL A 71 -15.87 3.09 -21.82
C VAL A 71 -17.16 3.90 -21.88
N ALA A 72 -17.66 4.41 -20.76
CA ALA A 72 -18.86 5.23 -20.69
C ALA A 72 -18.58 6.71 -21.07
N PRO A 73 -19.62 7.52 -21.43
CA PRO A 73 -19.47 8.96 -21.56
C PRO A 73 -18.94 9.57 -20.27
N LEU A 74 -17.93 10.45 -20.40
CA LEU A 74 -17.22 11.06 -19.24
C LEU A 74 -18.02 12.15 -18.52
N ASP A 75 -19.21 12.50 -19.02
CA ASP A 75 -20.01 13.63 -18.53
C ASP A 75 -20.51 13.49 -17.08
N GLY A 76 -20.39 12.30 -16.48
CA GLY A 76 -20.78 12.00 -15.09
C GLY A 76 -19.62 11.85 -14.11
N LEU A 77 -18.37 12.03 -14.54
CA LEU A 77 -17.22 11.89 -13.66
C LEU A 77 -17.13 13.07 -12.66
N ARG A 78 -16.89 12.73 -11.39
CA ARG A 78 -16.70 13.68 -10.30
C ARG A 78 -15.36 13.40 -9.60
N PRO A 79 -14.21 13.70 -10.25
CA PRO A 79 -12.93 13.52 -9.61
C PRO A 79 -12.75 14.56 -8.50
N GLY A 80 -12.05 14.16 -7.44
CA GLY A 80 -11.82 15.07 -6.32
C GLY A 80 -10.77 14.55 -5.35
N PHE A 81 -10.49 15.38 -4.36
CA PHE A 81 -9.61 15.06 -3.24
C PHE A 81 -10.43 14.87 -1.98
N VAL A 82 -10.11 13.83 -1.23
CA VAL A 82 -10.71 13.52 0.05
C VAL A 82 -9.63 13.43 1.11
N THR A 83 -9.84 14.08 2.24
CA THR A 83 -8.93 14.02 3.37
C THR A 83 -9.44 13.00 4.38
N VAL A 84 -8.69 11.92 4.55
CA VAL A 84 -9.01 10.82 5.46
C VAL A 84 -8.27 11.01 6.79
N PRO A 85 -8.97 11.22 7.92
CA PRO A 85 -8.33 11.29 9.23
C PRO A 85 -7.84 9.90 9.63
N LEU A 86 -6.53 9.78 9.91
CA LEU A 86 -5.90 8.52 10.29
C LEU A 86 -6.03 8.27 11.79
N ALA A 87 -6.37 7.04 12.15
CA ALA A 87 -6.31 6.53 13.52
C ALA A 87 -5.01 5.74 13.78
N VAL A 88 -4.18 5.54 12.75
CA VAL A 88 -2.82 5.00 12.87
C VAL A 88 -1.83 6.13 13.08
N HIS A 89 -0.88 5.94 14.01
CA HIS A 89 0.13 6.93 14.36
C HIS A 89 1.54 6.49 13.93
N ASP A 90 1.71 5.24 13.52
CA ASP A 90 2.98 4.71 13.03
C ASP A 90 3.16 5.10 11.56
N PRO A 91 4.21 5.85 11.19
CA PRO A 91 4.45 6.31 9.81
C PRO A 91 4.56 5.16 8.80
N TYR A 92 5.11 4.02 9.22
CA TYR A 92 5.21 2.84 8.37
C TYR A 92 3.82 2.28 8.04
N VAL A 93 2.93 2.18 9.04
CA VAL A 93 1.57 1.68 8.86
C VAL A 93 0.73 2.65 8.03
N ALA A 94 0.90 3.97 8.24
CA ALA A 94 0.27 5.00 7.42
C ALA A 94 0.72 4.91 5.94
N THR A 95 2.03 4.73 5.70
CA THR A 95 2.57 4.52 4.35
C THR A 95 2.03 3.25 3.70
N LEU A 96 1.90 2.16 4.47
CA LEU A 96 1.33 0.91 3.99
C LEU A 96 -0.15 1.07 3.63
N LEU A 97 -0.92 1.80 4.45
CA LEU A 97 -2.31 2.14 4.14
C LEU A 97 -2.42 2.96 2.85
N GLY A 98 -1.61 4.02 2.69
CA GLY A 98 -1.55 4.82 1.47
C GLY A 98 -1.20 3.98 0.24
N SER A 99 -0.28 3.02 0.40
CA SER A 99 0.07 2.07 -0.67
C SER A 99 -1.11 1.18 -1.06
N ILE A 100 -1.86 0.64 -0.09
CA ILE A 100 -3.05 -0.18 -0.34
C ILE A 100 -4.13 0.65 -1.06
N VAL A 101 -4.38 1.88 -0.62
CA VAL A 101 -5.32 2.80 -1.28
C VAL A 101 -4.91 3.07 -2.72
N SER A 102 -3.61 3.26 -2.98
CA SER A 102 -3.09 3.50 -4.34
C SER A 102 -3.10 2.25 -5.23
N LEU A 103 -3.07 1.05 -4.64
CA LEU A 103 -3.22 -0.21 -5.39
C LEU A 103 -4.67 -0.44 -5.86
N THR A 104 -5.64 0.21 -5.21
CA THR A 104 -7.05 0.09 -5.57
C THR A 104 -7.34 1.02 -6.76
N PRO A 105 -7.72 0.50 -7.95
CA PRO A 105 -8.00 1.32 -9.12
C PRO A 105 -9.08 2.37 -8.85
N GLY A 106 -8.82 3.59 -9.30
CA GLY A 106 -9.71 4.73 -9.09
C GLY A 106 -9.36 5.60 -7.89
N THR A 107 -8.38 5.20 -7.07
CA THR A 107 -7.88 6.01 -5.96
C THR A 107 -6.36 6.09 -5.93
N VAL A 108 -5.80 7.19 -5.47
CA VAL A 108 -4.36 7.40 -5.28
C VAL A 108 -4.13 8.18 -3.99
N ALA A 109 -3.31 7.66 -3.10
CA ALA A 109 -2.79 8.39 -1.96
C ALA A 109 -1.76 9.41 -2.47
N VAL A 110 -2.03 10.69 -2.24
CA VAL A 110 -1.23 11.80 -2.77
C VAL A 110 -0.23 12.29 -1.74
N ASP A 111 -0.65 12.38 -0.49
CA ASP A 111 0.17 12.90 0.60
C ASP A 111 -0.25 12.31 1.95
N ILE A 112 0.70 12.22 2.88
CA ILE A 112 0.48 11.80 4.27
C ILE A 112 1.04 12.88 5.18
N ASP A 113 0.14 13.62 5.83
CA ASP A 113 0.51 14.56 6.87
C ASP A 113 0.66 13.81 8.21
N GLU A 114 1.89 13.48 8.57
CA GLU A 114 2.22 12.73 9.79
C GLU A 114 1.91 13.55 11.06
N GLU A 115 2.03 14.89 11.01
CA GLU A 115 1.79 15.74 12.18
C GLU A 115 0.29 15.85 12.50
N ARG A 116 -0.55 15.93 11.46
CA ARG A 116 -1.99 16.07 11.59
C ARG A 116 -2.72 14.73 11.51
N HIS A 117 -2.01 13.64 11.22
CA HIS A 117 -2.58 12.30 10.98
C HIS A 117 -3.65 12.32 9.90
N LEU A 118 -3.33 12.87 8.74
CA LEU A 118 -4.22 12.98 7.60
C LEU A 118 -3.63 12.29 6.38
N LEU A 119 -4.47 11.56 5.65
CA LEU A 119 -4.14 10.98 4.34
C LEU A 119 -4.95 11.71 3.28
N LEU A 120 -4.28 12.37 2.34
CA LEU A 120 -4.90 12.99 1.18
C LEU A 120 -5.02 11.97 0.05
N VAL A 121 -6.24 11.69 -0.36
CA VAL A 121 -6.56 10.73 -1.42
C VAL A 121 -7.20 11.45 -2.59
N HIS A 122 -6.69 11.24 -3.79
CA HIS A 122 -7.37 11.60 -5.02
C HIS A 122 -8.22 10.43 -5.48
N ALA A 123 -9.50 10.67 -5.78
CA ALA A 123 -10.40 9.67 -6.34
C ALA A 123 -10.88 10.10 -7.73
N LEU A 124 -10.94 9.14 -8.66
CA LEU A 124 -11.40 9.34 -10.03
C LEU A 124 -12.89 9.71 -10.09
N HIS A 125 -13.65 9.19 -9.14
CA HIS A 125 -15.08 9.45 -9.03
C HIS A 125 -15.50 9.38 -7.56
N ILE A 126 -16.22 10.40 -7.09
CA ILE A 126 -16.71 10.51 -5.72
C ILE A 126 -18.22 10.69 -5.79
N ASP A 127 -18.97 9.70 -5.35
CA ASP A 127 -20.41 9.79 -5.13
C ASP A 127 -20.70 10.32 -3.72
N ASP A 128 -20.03 9.74 -2.72
CA ASP A 128 -20.12 10.13 -1.31
C ASP A 128 -18.72 10.05 -0.66
N GLU A 129 -18.25 11.21 -0.20
CA GLU A 129 -16.95 11.34 0.49
C GLU A 129 -16.95 10.56 1.81
N ALA A 130 -18.05 10.58 2.56
CA ALA A 130 -18.15 9.89 3.85
C ALA A 130 -18.10 8.37 3.66
N GLU A 131 -18.68 7.82 2.60
CA GLU A 131 -18.62 6.41 2.26
C GLU A 131 -17.18 6.00 1.89
N LEU A 132 -16.48 6.81 1.11
CA LEU A 132 -15.08 6.54 0.76
C LEU A 132 -14.19 6.52 2.01
N ILE A 133 -14.33 7.51 2.89
CA ILE A 133 -13.60 7.55 4.17
C ILE A 133 -13.92 6.32 5.01
N ALA A 134 -15.21 5.98 5.17
CA ALA A 134 -15.64 4.82 5.95
C ALA A 134 -15.07 3.51 5.38
N THR A 135 -15.03 3.39 4.06
CA THR A 135 -14.44 2.24 3.35
C THR A 135 -12.95 2.10 3.64
N ILE A 136 -12.18 3.16 3.48
CA ILE A 136 -10.74 3.15 3.78
C ILE A 136 -10.48 2.76 5.24
N LYS A 137 -11.23 3.35 6.17
CA LYS A 137 -11.07 3.09 7.60
C LYS A 137 -11.43 1.67 8.01
N THR A 138 -12.57 1.16 7.54
CA THR A 138 -13.07 -0.16 7.99
C THR A 138 -12.42 -1.32 7.24
N ARG A 139 -12.16 -1.15 5.94
CA ARG A 139 -11.64 -2.25 5.11
C ARG A 139 -10.13 -2.41 5.19
N TYR A 140 -9.39 -1.30 5.39
CA TYR A 140 -7.92 -1.30 5.32
C TYR A 140 -7.27 -0.85 6.61
N GLU A 141 -7.64 0.32 7.16
CA GLU A 141 -7.00 0.86 8.36
C GLU A 141 -7.23 -0.03 9.59
N ALA A 142 -8.47 -0.42 9.86
CA ALA A 142 -8.79 -1.23 11.03
C ALA A 142 -8.03 -2.58 11.05
N PRO A 143 -8.00 -3.38 9.97
CA PRO A 143 -7.17 -4.58 9.93
C PRO A 143 -5.67 -4.31 10.07
N LEU A 144 -5.15 -3.23 9.48
CA LEU A 144 -3.74 -2.85 9.65
C LEU A 144 -3.40 -2.55 11.10
N LYS A 145 -4.28 -1.81 11.81
CA LYS A 145 -4.12 -1.56 13.25
C LYS A 145 -4.03 -2.85 14.06
N GLU A 146 -4.86 -3.84 13.76
CA GLU A 146 -4.81 -5.14 14.44
C GLU A 146 -3.55 -5.93 14.12
N ILE A 147 -3.09 -5.89 12.84
CA ILE A 147 -1.88 -6.59 12.39
C ILE A 147 -0.64 -6.04 13.11
N PHE A 148 -0.54 -4.71 13.23
CA PHE A 148 0.63 -4.04 13.81
C PHE A 148 0.48 -3.70 15.29
N GLY A 149 -0.72 -3.75 15.85
CA GLY A 149 -0.98 -3.49 17.28
C GLY A 149 -0.88 -2.01 17.65
N CYS A 150 -1.26 -1.11 16.73
CA CYS A 150 -1.23 0.34 16.92
C CYS A 150 -2.61 0.97 16.81
#